data_c0482b685849fd47bedd3d6405143e94
#
_entry.id   c0482b685849fd47bedd3d6405143e94
#
_cell.length_a   1.000
_cell.length_b   1.000
_cell.length_c   1.000
_cell.angle_alpha   90.00
_cell.angle_beta   90.00
_cell.angle_gamma   90.00
#
_symmetry.space_group_name_H-M   'P 1'
#
loop_
_entity.id
_entity.type
_entity.pdbx_description
1 polymer ?
#
loop_
_entity_poly.entity_id
_entity_poly.type
_entity_poly.pdbx_seq_one_letter_code
_entity_poly.pdbx_strand_id
1 'polypeptide(L)'
;AGGQGYDRAASSFRPAEAFTPPPAKNKGIPTVVKMIASDVRKGNVLEGEGGKLYTVLKAETYRPGKGTPTATIEMRRISDGVKVVETYKTTDQVERAFVEEVNHNYLFKDGDNYVFMNPTNYEQITVPGGMLGDAAAYLGENMDCILMMFDGRPVSIELPQRVTLEIVETEPVVKGQTASGSYKPAKMSNGIRVMVPPHIGTGTRIVVSTEDGAYVERAKD
;
A
#
# COMPACT_ATOMS: atom_id res chain seq x y z
N ALA A 1 7.41 62.18 -34.58
CA ALA A 1 7.83 60.81 -34.72
C ALA A 1 7.50 60.09 -33.42
N GLY A 2 6.40 59.35 -33.43
CA GLY A 2 5.83 58.67 -32.25
C GLY A 2 6.44 57.29 -32.05
N GLY A 3 6.89 57.01 -30.82
CA GLY A 3 7.25 55.68 -30.34
C GLY A 3 6.13 55.13 -29.50
N GLN A 4 5.44 54.10 -29.99
CA GLN A 4 4.46 53.36 -29.19
C GLN A 4 5.20 52.29 -28.33
N GLY A 5 5.13 52.47 -27.01
CA GLY A 5 5.55 51.51 -26.04
C GLY A 5 4.51 50.40 -25.93
N TYR A 6 4.94 49.12 -26.15
CA TYR A 6 4.14 47.97 -25.87
C TYR A 6 4.30 47.61 -24.38
N ASP A 7 3.27 47.90 -23.60
CA ASP A 7 3.11 47.38 -22.23
C ASP A 7 2.92 45.86 -22.27
N ARG A 8 3.92 45.11 -21.79
CA ARG A 8 3.81 43.70 -21.51
C ARG A 8 3.04 43.55 -20.18
N ALA A 9 1.77 43.24 -20.28
CA ALA A 9 0.99 42.76 -19.15
C ALA A 9 1.60 41.44 -18.63
N ALA A 10 2.24 41.52 -17.47
CA ALA A 10 2.66 40.35 -16.71
C ALA A 10 1.40 39.62 -16.21
N SER A 11 1.09 38.48 -16.87
CA SER A 11 0.09 37.56 -16.44
C SER A 11 0.56 36.92 -15.11
N SER A 12 -0.01 37.39 -14.02
CA SER A 12 0.16 36.76 -12.70
C SER A 12 -0.54 35.42 -12.69
N PHE A 13 0.23 34.36 -12.91
CA PHE A 13 -0.21 33.00 -12.69
C PHE A 13 -0.38 32.84 -11.18
N ARG A 14 -1.61 32.86 -10.71
CA ARG A 14 -1.94 32.41 -9.34
C ARG A 14 -1.85 30.88 -9.36
N PRO A 15 -1.04 30.27 -8.47
CA PRO A 15 -1.11 28.82 -8.29
C PRO A 15 -2.53 28.47 -7.84
N ALA A 16 -3.13 27.47 -8.51
CA ALA A 16 -4.43 26.95 -8.12
C ALA A 16 -4.38 26.50 -6.67
N GLU A 17 -5.16 27.12 -5.82
CA GLU A 17 -5.39 26.65 -4.44
C GLU A 17 -5.85 25.20 -4.52
N ALA A 18 -5.16 24.33 -3.79
CA ALA A 18 -5.51 22.94 -3.68
C ALA A 18 -6.98 22.83 -3.21
N PHE A 19 -7.85 22.39 -4.11
CA PHE A 19 -9.25 22.11 -3.79
C PHE A 19 -9.27 20.97 -2.78
N THR A 20 -9.48 21.30 -1.52
CA THR A 20 -9.79 20.33 -0.48
C THR A 20 -11.29 20.12 -0.51
N PRO A 21 -11.81 18.98 -1.03
CA PRO A 21 -13.26 18.75 -1.00
C PRO A 21 -13.71 18.69 0.46
N PRO A 22 -14.90 19.26 0.79
CA PRO A 22 -15.45 19.13 2.14
C PRO A 22 -15.72 17.66 2.43
N PRO A 23 -15.51 17.19 3.68
CA PRO A 23 -15.74 15.81 4.05
C PRO A 23 -17.19 15.44 3.74
N ALA A 24 -17.39 14.42 2.92
CA ALA A 24 -18.70 13.86 2.65
C ALA A 24 -19.26 13.32 3.97
N LYS A 25 -20.25 13.99 4.50
CA LYS A 25 -21.00 13.54 5.70
C LYS A 25 -21.82 12.33 5.30
N ASN A 26 -21.24 11.15 5.43
CA ASN A 26 -21.96 9.89 5.26
C ASN A 26 -22.89 9.70 6.48
N LYS A 27 -24.16 10.02 6.30
CA LYS A 27 -25.19 9.84 7.31
C LYS A 27 -25.60 8.38 7.34
N GLY A 28 -25.16 7.62 8.36
CA GLY A 28 -25.90 6.43 8.75
C GLY A 28 -25.16 5.13 9.06
N ILE A 29 -23.85 5.01 8.81
CA ILE A 29 -23.09 3.82 9.21
C ILE A 29 -22.17 4.23 10.37
N PRO A 30 -22.23 3.52 11.54
CA PRO A 30 -21.27 3.81 12.60
C PRO A 30 -19.85 3.55 12.07
N THR A 31 -19.04 4.57 12.07
CA THR A 31 -17.65 4.52 11.55
C THR A 31 -16.78 3.55 12.34
N VAL A 32 -17.24 3.17 13.56
CA VAL A 32 -16.55 2.27 14.47
C VAL A 32 -17.55 1.33 15.13
N VAL A 33 -17.19 0.04 15.26
CA VAL A 33 -17.98 -0.98 15.96
C VAL A 33 -17.10 -1.73 16.95
N LYS A 34 -17.62 -1.98 18.15
CA LYS A 34 -16.95 -2.80 19.16
C LYS A 34 -16.99 -4.27 18.79
N MET A 35 -15.84 -4.92 18.86
CA MET A 35 -15.69 -6.36 18.70
C MET A 35 -14.79 -6.93 19.81
N ILE A 36 -14.86 -8.24 20.07
CA ILE A 36 -13.98 -8.88 21.04
C ILE A 36 -12.60 -9.15 20.41
N ALA A 37 -11.55 -9.07 21.23
CA ALA A 37 -10.17 -9.20 20.76
C ALA A 37 -9.89 -10.57 20.10
N SER A 38 -10.59 -11.65 20.49
CA SER A 38 -10.47 -12.96 19.84
C SER A 38 -10.97 -13.01 18.40
N ASP A 39 -11.80 -12.07 17.99
CA ASP A 39 -12.40 -12.02 16.65
C ASP A 39 -11.60 -11.15 15.67
N VAL A 40 -10.56 -10.48 16.15
CA VAL A 40 -9.66 -9.69 15.32
C VAL A 40 -8.93 -10.58 14.32
N ARG A 41 -8.83 -10.13 13.07
CA ARG A 41 -8.13 -10.83 11.98
C ARG A 41 -7.17 -9.89 11.27
N LYS A 42 -6.16 -10.46 10.60
CA LYS A 42 -5.26 -9.74 9.68
C LYS A 42 -6.11 -8.93 8.69
N GLY A 43 -5.73 -7.68 8.44
CA GLY A 43 -6.43 -6.76 7.55
C GLY A 43 -7.54 -5.94 8.22
N ASN A 44 -7.95 -6.28 9.45
CA ASN A 44 -8.86 -5.40 10.17
C ASN A 44 -8.18 -4.05 10.46
N VAL A 45 -8.96 -2.99 10.44
CA VAL A 45 -8.53 -1.68 10.92
C VAL A 45 -9.12 -1.46 12.30
N LEU A 46 -8.27 -1.17 13.28
CA LEU A 46 -8.68 -0.89 14.66
C LEU A 46 -8.46 0.59 14.96
N GLU A 47 -9.37 1.16 15.72
CA GLU A 47 -9.21 2.48 16.32
C GLU A 47 -8.67 2.33 17.73
N GLY A 48 -7.52 2.97 17.99
CA GLY A 48 -6.88 3.00 19.31
C GLY A 48 -7.01 4.36 19.97
N GLU A 49 -6.27 4.55 21.04
CA GLU A 49 -6.32 5.78 21.84
C GLU A 49 -6.08 7.04 21.00
N GLY A 50 -6.95 8.03 21.17
CA GLY A 50 -6.89 9.31 20.48
C GLY A 50 -7.31 9.27 19.02
N GLY A 51 -8.14 8.29 18.62
CA GLY A 51 -8.64 8.17 17.23
C GLY A 51 -7.58 7.72 16.22
N LYS A 52 -6.48 7.14 16.70
CA LYS A 52 -5.42 6.61 15.82
C LYS A 52 -5.85 5.29 15.20
N LEU A 53 -5.67 5.17 13.90
CA LEU A 53 -6.01 3.96 13.17
C LEU A 53 -4.80 3.04 12.99
N TYR A 54 -5.04 1.74 13.13
CA TYR A 54 -4.04 0.68 13.04
C TYR A 54 -4.52 -0.43 12.11
N THR A 55 -3.71 -0.82 11.14
CA THR A 55 -3.96 -2.02 10.35
C THR A 55 -3.37 -3.23 11.04
N VAL A 56 -4.18 -4.27 11.26
CA VAL A 56 -3.75 -5.54 11.87
C VAL A 56 -2.91 -6.33 10.87
N LEU A 57 -1.67 -6.60 11.25
CA LEU A 57 -0.73 -7.44 10.49
C LEU A 57 -0.87 -8.91 10.87
N LYS A 58 -1.05 -9.19 12.17
CA LYS A 58 -1.15 -10.54 12.73
C LYS A 58 -2.01 -10.52 13.99
N ALA A 59 -2.83 -11.55 14.17
CA ALA A 59 -3.59 -11.75 15.39
C ALA A 59 -3.49 -13.22 15.80
N GLU A 60 -3.01 -13.48 17.01
CA GLU A 60 -2.82 -14.82 17.58
C GLU A 60 -3.53 -14.94 18.90
N THR A 61 -4.28 -16.01 19.08
CA THR A 61 -4.95 -16.30 20.35
C THR A 61 -4.23 -17.44 21.07
N TYR A 62 -3.81 -17.18 22.29
CA TYR A 62 -3.21 -18.18 23.18
C TYR A 62 -4.22 -18.57 24.26
N ARG A 63 -4.48 -19.87 24.38
CA ARG A 63 -5.38 -20.43 25.37
C ARG A 63 -4.59 -21.43 26.27
N PRO A 64 -4.08 -20.98 27.43
CA PRO A 64 -3.38 -21.86 28.34
C PRO A 64 -4.37 -22.87 28.97
N GLY A 65 -3.89 -24.06 29.34
CA GLY A 65 -4.70 -25.04 30.05
C GLY A 65 -5.16 -24.56 31.43
N LYS A 66 -4.40 -23.67 32.06
CA LYS A 66 -4.76 -22.92 33.26
C LYS A 66 -4.36 -21.46 33.06
N GLY A 67 -5.27 -20.52 33.34
CA GLY A 67 -5.04 -19.08 33.21
C GLY A 67 -6.01 -18.39 32.23
N THR A 68 -5.87 -17.10 32.10
CA THR A 68 -6.73 -16.26 31.23
C THR A 68 -6.27 -16.37 29.77
N PRO A 69 -7.16 -16.72 28.84
CA PRO A 69 -6.84 -16.69 27.43
C PRO A 69 -6.53 -15.26 26.96
N THR A 70 -5.50 -15.11 26.13
CA THR A 70 -5.06 -13.82 25.59
C THR A 70 -5.04 -13.81 24.07
N ALA A 71 -5.23 -12.63 23.51
CA ALA A 71 -5.07 -12.34 22.08
C ALA A 71 -3.91 -11.35 21.93
N THR A 72 -2.88 -11.74 21.22
CA THR A 72 -1.75 -10.86 20.85
C THR A 72 -1.99 -10.35 19.44
N ILE A 73 -2.04 -9.03 19.29
CA ILE A 73 -2.34 -8.34 18.04
C ILE A 73 -1.12 -7.52 17.65
N GLU A 74 -0.49 -7.89 16.55
CA GLU A 74 0.54 -7.09 15.88
C GLU A 74 -0.14 -6.19 14.86
N MET A 75 0.07 -4.90 14.96
CA MET A 75 -0.57 -3.91 14.11
C MET A 75 0.40 -2.80 13.71
N ARG A 76 0.08 -2.12 12.62
CA ARG A 76 0.85 -0.97 12.12
C ARG A 76 -0.03 0.26 12.19
N ARG A 77 0.49 1.30 12.83
CA ARG A 77 -0.17 2.61 12.84
C ARG A 77 -0.18 3.18 11.42
N ILE A 78 -1.34 3.63 10.97
CA ILE A 78 -1.53 4.10 9.59
C ILE A 78 -0.83 5.44 9.34
N SER A 79 -0.78 6.32 10.36
CA SER A 79 -0.26 7.68 10.21
C SER A 79 1.26 7.75 9.99
N ASP A 80 2.04 6.83 10.57
CA ASP A 80 3.51 6.87 10.60
C ASP A 80 4.17 5.50 10.36
N GLY A 81 3.39 4.46 10.11
CA GLY A 81 3.87 3.12 9.82
C GLY A 81 4.51 2.38 11.01
N VAL A 82 4.45 2.94 12.22
CA VAL A 82 5.04 2.33 13.42
C VAL A 82 4.32 1.03 13.77
N LYS A 83 5.10 -0.04 13.92
CA LYS A 83 4.58 -1.33 14.40
C LYS A 83 4.38 -1.30 15.90
N VAL A 84 3.22 -1.81 16.32
CA VAL A 84 2.82 -1.93 17.73
C VAL A 84 2.33 -3.36 17.96
N VAL A 85 2.68 -3.93 19.09
CA VAL A 85 2.18 -5.24 19.53
C VAL A 85 1.47 -5.03 20.85
N GLU A 86 0.20 -5.40 20.90
CA GLU A 86 -0.62 -5.32 22.09
C GLU A 86 -1.22 -6.66 22.44
N THR A 87 -1.37 -6.91 23.73
CA THR A 87 -1.96 -8.15 24.26
C THR A 87 -3.21 -7.82 25.06
N TYR A 88 -4.31 -8.40 24.64
CA TYR A 88 -5.62 -8.26 25.26
C TYR A 88 -6.07 -9.59 25.86
N LYS A 89 -7.01 -9.56 26.81
CA LYS A 89 -7.79 -10.75 27.12
C LYS A 89 -8.69 -11.05 25.92
N THR A 90 -8.96 -12.31 25.65
CA THR A 90 -9.81 -12.70 24.51
C THR A 90 -11.20 -12.07 24.51
N THR A 91 -11.68 -11.70 25.70
CA THR A 91 -12.98 -11.07 25.93
C THR A 91 -12.96 -9.55 25.94
N ASP A 92 -11.78 -8.93 25.90
CA ASP A 92 -11.67 -7.48 25.88
C ASP A 92 -12.26 -6.93 24.59
N GLN A 93 -12.87 -5.75 24.69
CA GLN A 93 -13.45 -5.06 23.54
C GLN A 93 -12.43 -4.16 22.91
N VAL A 94 -12.33 -4.25 21.58
CA VAL A 94 -11.55 -3.36 20.72
C VAL A 94 -12.49 -2.67 19.72
N GLU A 95 -12.11 -1.51 19.27
CA GLU A 95 -12.91 -0.73 18.33
C GLU A 95 -12.42 -0.98 16.89
N ARG A 96 -13.29 -1.59 16.08
CA ARG A 96 -13.03 -1.82 14.65
C ARG A 96 -13.57 -0.65 13.85
N ALA A 97 -12.70 -0.01 13.09
CA ALA A 97 -13.09 1.00 12.12
C ALA A 97 -13.61 0.35 10.83
N PHE A 98 -14.71 0.85 10.30
CA PHE A 98 -15.19 0.46 8.98
C PHE A 98 -14.47 1.29 7.94
N VAL A 99 -13.79 0.59 7.04
CA VAL A 99 -13.15 1.19 5.89
C VAL A 99 -13.90 0.78 4.63
N GLU A 100 -14.06 1.73 3.73
CA GLU A 100 -14.62 1.48 2.40
C GLU A 100 -13.48 1.11 1.46
N GLU A 101 -13.64 0.02 0.72
CA GLU A 101 -12.71 -0.38 -0.33
C GLU A 101 -13.11 0.28 -1.63
N VAL A 102 -12.25 1.14 -2.16
CA VAL A 102 -12.53 1.90 -3.40
C VAL A 102 -11.42 1.66 -4.40
N ASN A 103 -11.81 1.18 -5.59
CA ASN A 103 -10.88 0.96 -6.69
C ASN A 103 -10.30 2.28 -7.20
N HIS A 104 -8.99 2.31 -7.35
CA HIS A 104 -8.25 3.43 -7.91
C HIS A 104 -7.15 2.94 -8.85
N ASN A 105 -6.81 3.75 -9.83
CA ASN A 105 -5.64 3.54 -10.68
C ASN A 105 -4.51 4.44 -10.21
N TYR A 106 -3.33 3.88 -10.03
CA TYR A 106 -2.14 4.67 -9.78
C TYR A 106 -1.77 5.45 -11.05
N LEU A 107 -1.53 6.75 -10.94
CA LEU A 107 -1.16 7.60 -12.07
C LEU A 107 0.35 7.88 -12.07
N PHE A 108 0.82 8.61 -11.09
CA PHE A 108 2.22 9.05 -11.02
C PHE A 108 2.64 9.43 -9.60
N LYS A 109 3.95 9.57 -9.42
CA LYS A 109 4.55 10.08 -8.20
C LYS A 109 4.83 11.58 -8.33
N ASP A 110 4.44 12.35 -7.32
CA ASP A 110 4.69 13.78 -7.20
C ASP A 110 5.46 14.06 -5.89
N GLY A 111 6.76 14.26 -6.00
CA GLY A 111 7.64 14.35 -4.83
C GLY A 111 7.58 13.11 -3.95
N ASP A 112 7.16 13.27 -2.70
CA ASP A 112 6.96 12.17 -1.74
C ASP A 112 5.54 11.62 -1.74
N ASN A 113 4.67 12.13 -2.60
CA ASN A 113 3.28 11.75 -2.70
C ASN A 113 3.03 10.90 -3.95
N TYR A 114 1.95 10.15 -3.91
CA TYR A 114 1.49 9.29 -5.00
C TYR A 114 0.06 9.66 -5.35
N VAL A 115 -0.20 9.86 -6.64
CA VAL A 115 -1.52 10.28 -7.15
C VAL A 115 -2.26 9.09 -7.72
N PHE A 116 -3.47 8.91 -7.24
CA PHE A 116 -4.39 7.87 -7.69
C PHE A 116 -5.66 8.50 -8.25
N MET A 117 -6.32 7.82 -9.16
CA MET A 117 -7.56 8.26 -9.78
C MET A 117 -8.62 7.18 -9.64
N ASN A 118 -9.80 7.57 -9.22
CA ASN A 118 -10.97 6.70 -9.22
C ASN A 118 -11.46 6.50 -10.66
N PRO A 119 -11.52 5.27 -11.20
CA PRO A 119 -11.90 5.04 -12.59
C PRO A 119 -13.37 5.34 -12.90
N THR A 120 -14.22 5.48 -11.87
CA THR A 120 -15.66 5.71 -12.06
C THR A 120 -16.01 7.19 -12.14
N ASN A 121 -15.44 8.02 -11.27
CA ASN A 121 -15.76 9.45 -11.18
C ASN A 121 -14.61 10.36 -11.57
N TYR A 122 -13.43 9.78 -11.89
CA TYR A 122 -12.19 10.47 -12.28
C TYR A 122 -11.63 11.42 -11.21
N GLU A 123 -12.10 11.31 -9.97
CA GLU A 123 -11.54 12.06 -8.87
C GLU A 123 -10.12 11.58 -8.56
N GLN A 124 -9.22 12.53 -8.36
CA GLN A 124 -7.85 12.25 -8.00
C GLN A 124 -7.66 12.42 -6.49
N ILE A 125 -6.92 11.50 -5.91
CA ILE A 125 -6.54 11.53 -4.51
C ILE A 125 -5.03 11.41 -4.37
N THR A 126 -4.47 12.19 -3.47
CA THR A 126 -3.03 12.19 -3.19
C THR A 126 -2.78 11.45 -1.89
N VAL A 127 -1.90 10.45 -1.95
CA VAL A 127 -1.54 9.58 -0.83
C VAL A 127 -0.06 9.81 -0.47
N PRO A 128 0.26 10.13 0.79
CA PRO A 128 1.64 10.27 1.23
C PRO A 128 2.43 8.96 1.12
N GLY A 129 3.69 9.02 0.66
CA GLY A 129 4.54 7.84 0.50
C GLY A 129 4.78 7.05 1.79
N GLY A 130 4.77 7.72 2.95
CA GLY A 130 4.85 7.05 4.25
C GLY A 130 3.71 6.08 4.54
N MET A 131 2.52 6.30 3.97
CA MET A 131 1.38 5.37 4.08
C MET A 131 1.59 4.12 3.23
N LEU A 132 2.21 4.26 2.07
CA LEU A 132 2.44 3.16 1.13
C LEU A 132 3.54 2.21 1.62
N GLY A 133 4.57 2.75 2.29
CA GLY A 133 5.72 1.96 2.75
C GLY A 133 6.34 1.15 1.62
N ASP A 134 6.53 -0.16 1.85
CA ASP A 134 7.15 -1.06 0.87
C ASP A 134 6.29 -1.27 -0.39
N ALA A 135 4.98 -1.05 -0.31
CA ALA A 135 4.05 -1.16 -1.45
C ALA A 135 4.39 -0.15 -2.56
N ALA A 136 4.96 1.00 -2.21
CA ALA A 136 5.36 2.03 -3.17
C ALA A 136 6.33 1.53 -4.25
N ALA A 137 7.19 0.55 -3.91
CA ALA A 137 8.15 -0.02 -4.85
C ALA A 137 7.51 -0.88 -5.95
N TYR A 138 6.30 -1.40 -5.71
CA TYR A 138 5.58 -2.25 -6.67
C TYR A 138 4.60 -1.50 -7.56
N LEU A 139 4.38 -0.19 -7.30
CA LEU A 139 3.46 0.61 -8.10
C LEU A 139 3.99 0.79 -9.53
N GLY A 140 3.17 0.41 -10.49
CA GLY A 140 3.38 0.64 -11.92
C GLY A 140 2.31 1.58 -12.49
N GLU A 141 2.64 2.33 -13.53
CA GLU A 141 1.70 3.25 -14.19
C GLU A 141 0.39 2.53 -14.57
N ASN A 142 -0.74 3.17 -14.29
CA ASN A 142 -2.09 2.66 -14.50
C ASN A 142 -2.42 1.35 -13.77
N MET A 143 -1.67 1.02 -12.70
CA MET A 143 -1.96 -0.16 -11.89
C MET A 143 -3.27 0.02 -11.12
N ASP A 144 -4.13 -1.00 -11.20
CA ASP A 144 -5.34 -1.10 -10.38
C ASP A 144 -4.96 -1.38 -8.93
N CYS A 145 -5.43 -0.55 -8.03
CA CYS A 145 -5.21 -0.66 -6.59
C CYS A 145 -6.53 -0.48 -5.84
N ILE A 146 -6.62 -1.01 -4.65
CA ILE A 146 -7.74 -0.76 -3.76
C ILE A 146 -7.25 0.18 -2.65
N LEU A 147 -7.83 1.38 -2.58
CA LEU A 147 -7.63 2.28 -1.47
C LEU A 147 -8.69 2.00 -0.40
N MET A 148 -8.24 1.77 0.82
CA MET A 148 -9.11 1.69 1.98
C MET A 148 -9.35 3.09 2.50
N MET A 149 -10.61 3.51 2.48
CA MET A 149 -11.05 4.86 2.86
C MET A 149 -11.76 4.83 4.20
N PHE A 150 -11.38 5.73 5.09
CA PHE A 150 -12.06 5.96 6.36
C PHE A 150 -12.45 7.44 6.44
N ASP A 151 -13.75 7.70 6.59
CA ASP A 151 -14.31 9.05 6.63
C ASP A 151 -13.81 9.94 5.46
N GLY A 152 -13.79 9.35 4.25
CA GLY A 152 -13.37 10.04 3.02
C GLY A 152 -11.85 10.25 2.88
N ARG A 153 -11.04 9.65 3.76
CA ARG A 153 -9.57 9.75 3.72
C ARG A 153 -8.94 8.40 3.44
N PRO A 154 -7.91 8.31 2.60
CA PRO A 154 -7.19 7.07 2.40
C PRO A 154 -6.43 6.71 3.68
N VAL A 155 -6.56 5.47 4.12
CA VAL A 155 -5.93 4.95 5.34
C VAL A 155 -5.01 3.78 5.07
N SER A 156 -5.20 3.07 3.97
CA SER A 156 -4.35 1.97 3.53
C SER A 156 -4.51 1.73 2.04
N ILE A 157 -3.57 0.99 1.46
CA ILE A 157 -3.63 0.54 0.07
C ILE A 157 -3.47 -0.98 0.03
N GLU A 158 -4.21 -1.61 -0.85
CA GLU A 158 -4.02 -3.00 -1.24
C GLU A 158 -3.64 -3.06 -2.71
N LEU A 159 -2.49 -3.69 -2.98
CA LEU A 159 -1.99 -3.92 -4.33
C LEU A 159 -2.49 -5.27 -4.86
N PRO A 160 -2.50 -5.46 -6.19
CA PRO A 160 -2.66 -6.78 -6.77
C PRO A 160 -1.65 -7.75 -6.14
N GLN A 161 -2.09 -8.97 -5.84
CA GLN A 161 -1.22 -9.99 -5.21
C GLN A 161 0.03 -10.30 -6.03
N ARG A 162 -0.01 -10.05 -7.33
CA ARG A 162 1.07 -10.36 -8.29
C ARG A 162 1.28 -9.18 -9.22
N VAL A 163 2.55 -8.89 -9.46
CA VAL A 163 2.97 -7.86 -10.43
C VAL A 163 3.99 -8.45 -11.38
N THR A 164 3.96 -7.99 -12.63
CA THR A 164 4.95 -8.38 -13.63
C THR A 164 6.04 -7.33 -13.70
N LEU A 165 7.29 -7.74 -13.48
CA LEU A 165 8.47 -6.87 -13.50
C LEU A 165 9.52 -7.45 -14.45
N GLU A 166 10.32 -6.56 -15.06
CA GLU A 166 11.45 -6.94 -15.90
C GLU A 166 12.74 -6.97 -15.09
N ILE A 167 13.59 -7.96 -15.36
CA ILE A 167 14.93 -8.06 -14.78
C ILE A 167 15.89 -7.17 -15.54
N VAL A 168 16.42 -6.14 -14.87
CA VAL A 168 17.42 -5.24 -15.47
C VAL A 168 18.86 -5.70 -15.25
N GLU A 169 19.10 -6.43 -14.15
CA GLU A 169 20.44 -6.90 -13.78
C GLU A 169 20.37 -8.22 -13.01
N THR A 170 21.14 -9.21 -13.42
CA THR A 170 21.34 -10.47 -12.68
C THR A 170 22.64 -11.14 -13.12
N GLU A 171 23.13 -12.09 -12.34
CA GLU A 171 24.28 -12.90 -12.71
C GLU A 171 24.03 -13.66 -14.02
N PRO A 172 25.04 -13.82 -14.89
CA PRO A 172 24.90 -14.54 -16.15
C PRO A 172 24.48 -15.98 -15.93
N VAL A 173 23.72 -16.51 -16.91
CA VAL A 173 23.33 -17.91 -16.91
C VAL A 173 24.54 -18.77 -17.31
N VAL A 174 25.05 -19.56 -16.38
CA VAL A 174 26.16 -20.51 -16.65
C VAL A 174 25.58 -21.80 -17.16
N LYS A 175 25.90 -22.15 -18.43
CA LYS A 175 25.55 -23.45 -19.02
C LYS A 175 26.28 -24.56 -18.27
N GLY A 176 25.54 -25.53 -17.72
CA GLY A 176 26.10 -26.69 -17.03
C GLY A 176 26.04 -26.68 -15.50
N GLN A 177 25.57 -25.61 -14.87
CA GLN A 177 25.13 -25.69 -13.48
C GLN A 177 23.79 -26.40 -13.42
N THR A 178 23.87 -27.73 -13.33
CA THR A 178 22.69 -28.54 -13.05
C THR A 178 22.19 -28.20 -11.66
N ALA A 179 20.96 -27.74 -11.63
CA ALA A 179 19.86 -28.05 -10.72
C ALA A 179 20.11 -28.34 -9.23
N SER A 180 21.21 -27.95 -8.64
CA SER A 180 21.26 -27.79 -7.17
C SER A 180 20.88 -26.36 -6.83
N GLY A 181 19.67 -26.09 -7.05
CA GLY A 181 18.66 -25.17 -6.53
C GLY A 181 19.03 -23.86 -5.88
N SER A 182 20.20 -23.26 -6.11
CA SER A 182 20.51 -21.96 -5.53
C SER A 182 19.87 -20.86 -6.36
N TYR A 183 18.86 -20.21 -5.81
CA TYR A 183 18.35 -18.97 -6.35
C TYR A 183 19.46 -17.92 -6.39
N LYS A 184 19.46 -17.05 -7.41
CA LYS A 184 20.39 -15.95 -7.55
C LYS A 184 19.67 -14.61 -7.44
N PRO A 185 20.35 -13.55 -6.96
CA PRO A 185 19.75 -12.22 -6.87
C PRO A 185 19.58 -11.60 -8.26
N ALA A 186 18.42 -11.02 -8.48
CA ALA A 186 18.09 -10.23 -9.67
C ALA A 186 17.55 -8.86 -9.24
N LYS A 187 17.99 -7.80 -9.93
CA LYS A 187 17.46 -6.45 -9.76
C LYS A 187 16.37 -6.21 -10.79
N MET A 188 15.22 -5.77 -10.31
CA MET A 188 14.06 -5.49 -11.13
C MET A 188 14.05 -4.06 -11.66
N SER A 189 13.23 -3.77 -12.66
CA SER A 189 13.06 -2.45 -13.27
C SER A 189 12.63 -1.34 -12.29
N ASN A 190 11.96 -1.72 -11.22
CA ASN A 190 11.56 -0.83 -10.12
C ASN A 190 12.63 -0.71 -8.99
N GLY A 191 13.81 -1.32 -9.18
CA GLY A 191 14.94 -1.23 -8.26
C GLY A 191 14.95 -2.25 -7.13
N ILE A 192 13.87 -3.03 -6.91
CA ILE A 192 13.85 -4.09 -5.89
C ILE A 192 14.72 -5.27 -6.30
N ARG A 193 15.17 -6.04 -5.30
CA ARG A 193 15.89 -7.29 -5.51
C ARG A 193 15.00 -8.49 -5.21
N VAL A 194 14.98 -9.43 -6.15
CA VAL A 194 14.21 -10.68 -6.05
C VAL A 194 15.15 -11.86 -6.26
N MET A 195 14.98 -12.91 -5.48
CA MET A 195 15.71 -14.17 -5.69
C MET A 195 15.01 -14.96 -6.80
N VAL A 196 15.73 -15.25 -7.89
CA VAL A 196 15.20 -15.95 -9.07
C VAL A 196 15.94 -17.26 -9.34
N PRO A 197 15.32 -18.23 -10.00
CA PRO A 197 15.98 -19.45 -10.45
C PRO A 197 17.20 -19.18 -11.35
N PRO A 198 18.23 -20.03 -11.35
CA PRO A 198 19.50 -19.77 -12.05
C PRO A 198 19.35 -19.63 -13.57
N HIS A 199 18.32 -20.22 -14.17
CA HIS A 199 18.06 -20.16 -15.62
C HIS A 199 17.41 -18.85 -16.10
N ILE A 200 16.97 -18.00 -15.17
CA ILE A 200 16.36 -16.71 -15.50
C ILE A 200 17.47 -15.67 -15.76
N GLY A 201 17.39 -14.98 -16.89
CA GLY A 201 18.38 -13.97 -17.32
C GLY A 201 17.85 -12.54 -17.35
N THR A 202 18.73 -11.60 -17.60
CA THR A 202 18.41 -10.18 -17.83
C THR A 202 17.44 -10.03 -19.02
N GLY A 203 16.53 -9.05 -18.96
CA GLY A 203 15.49 -8.83 -19.98
C GLY A 203 14.29 -9.76 -19.85
N THR A 204 14.32 -10.71 -18.91
CA THR A 204 13.17 -11.61 -18.68
C THR A 204 12.14 -10.90 -17.82
N ARG A 205 10.87 -10.98 -18.22
CA ARG A 205 9.72 -10.54 -17.42
C ARG A 205 9.30 -11.66 -16.50
N ILE A 206 9.15 -11.36 -15.22
CA ILE A 206 8.75 -12.32 -14.19
C ILE A 206 7.57 -11.80 -13.39
N VAL A 207 6.79 -12.73 -12.87
CA VAL A 207 5.71 -12.46 -11.92
C VAL A 207 6.28 -12.56 -10.52
N VAL A 208 6.06 -11.50 -9.73
CA VAL A 208 6.52 -11.36 -8.34
C VAL A 208 5.30 -11.19 -7.44
N SER A 209 5.31 -11.85 -6.29
CA SER A 209 4.32 -11.65 -5.25
C SER A 209 4.56 -10.31 -4.55
N THR A 210 3.53 -9.51 -4.37
CA THR A 210 3.61 -8.21 -3.69
C THR A 210 3.62 -8.33 -2.17
N GLU A 211 3.23 -9.49 -1.63
CA GLU A 211 3.16 -9.72 -0.18
C GLU A 211 4.54 -9.98 0.43
N ASP A 212 5.37 -10.79 -0.23
CA ASP A 212 6.67 -11.25 0.27
C ASP A 212 7.84 -10.96 -0.68
N GLY A 213 7.57 -10.36 -1.85
CA GLY A 213 8.57 -10.05 -2.85
C GLY A 213 9.18 -11.27 -3.53
N ALA A 214 8.53 -12.44 -3.45
CA ALA A 214 9.04 -13.68 -3.97
C ALA A 214 8.76 -13.84 -5.47
N TYR A 215 9.70 -14.51 -6.16
CA TYR A 215 9.49 -14.99 -7.54
C TYR A 215 8.37 -16.02 -7.56
N VAL A 216 7.40 -15.84 -8.44
CA VAL A 216 6.29 -16.78 -8.66
C VAL A 216 6.55 -17.61 -9.92
N GLU A 217 6.62 -16.95 -11.06
CA GLU A 217 6.81 -17.59 -12.35
C GLU A 217 7.36 -16.63 -13.41
N ARG A 218 7.82 -17.15 -14.54
CA ARG A 218 8.12 -16.33 -15.72
C ARG A 218 6.80 -15.82 -16.31
N ALA A 219 6.75 -14.52 -16.63
CA ALA A 219 5.59 -13.97 -17.30
C ALA A 219 5.43 -14.62 -18.69
N LYS A 220 4.20 -14.93 -19.04
CA LYS A 220 3.84 -15.37 -20.39
C LYS A 220 3.69 -14.11 -21.25
N ASP A 221 4.31 -14.15 -22.43
CA ASP A 221 4.17 -13.11 -23.45
C ASP A 221 2.79 -13.19 -24.09
#